data_ba95dfd106c0cb6fdcc130dacb426c7b
#
_entry.id   ba95dfd106c0cb6fdcc130dacb426c7b
#
_cell.length_a   1.000
_cell.length_b   1.000
_cell.length_c   1.000
_cell.angle_alpha   90.00
_cell.angle_beta   90.00
_cell.angle_gamma   90.00
#
_symmetry.space_group_name_H-M   'P 1'
#
loop_
_entity.id
_entity.type
_entity.pdbx_description
1 polymer ?
#
loop_
_entity_poly.entity_id
_entity_poly.type
_entity_poly.pdbx_seq_one_letter_code
_entity_poly.pdbx_strand_id
1 'polypeptide(L)'
;MLRNPLFPKFKLWFVLSLSIALSWGMSGRAHEVAPTIADFTVDDGTLSMVMRLNAEAFLAGIDLDGLGDTDDTDEGAAYDALRQLDAEGLEARFLPFAADWLARVGVEADGPVTLEITGFDAGEMGDPRFARSSELVVGATLPDGAQEMVLSWPVGAGTLVL
;
A
#
# COMPACT_ATOMS: atom_id res chain seq x y z
N MET A 1 -45.28 -54.99 19.64
CA MET A 1 -44.15 -54.17 20.14
C MET A 1 -43.60 -53.31 19.04
N LEU A 2 -44.06 -52.09 18.90
CA LEU A 2 -43.64 -51.14 17.87
C LEU A 2 -42.62 -50.18 18.50
N ARG A 3 -41.35 -50.29 18.07
CA ARG A 3 -40.28 -49.31 18.42
C ARG A 3 -40.35 -48.13 17.45
N ASN A 4 -40.69 -46.96 17.95
CA ASN A 4 -40.76 -45.72 17.24
C ASN A 4 -39.34 -45.09 17.15
N PRO A 5 -38.77 -44.83 15.98
CA PRO A 5 -37.47 -44.18 15.88
C PRO A 5 -37.64 -42.67 15.72
N LEU A 6 -37.92 -41.95 16.82
CA LEU A 6 -38.10 -40.48 16.78
C LEU A 6 -36.79 -39.67 16.91
N PHE A 7 -35.60 -40.31 16.96
CA PHE A 7 -34.35 -39.66 17.31
C PHE A 7 -33.33 -39.32 16.21
N PRO A 8 -33.44 -39.71 14.94
CA PRO A 8 -32.43 -39.30 13.96
C PRO A 8 -32.65 -37.91 13.39
N LYS A 9 -33.91 -37.39 13.35
CA LYS A 9 -34.19 -36.12 12.71
C LYS A 9 -33.69 -34.89 13.48
N PHE A 10 -33.71 -34.97 14.80
CA PHE A 10 -33.26 -33.87 15.67
C PHE A 10 -31.76 -33.63 15.58
N LYS A 11 -30.95 -34.66 15.49
CA LYS A 11 -29.50 -34.57 15.31
C LYS A 11 -29.11 -33.96 13.95
N LEU A 12 -29.83 -34.29 12.90
CA LEU A 12 -29.58 -33.76 11.55
C LEU A 12 -29.86 -32.24 11.48
N TRP A 13 -30.94 -31.78 12.11
CA TRP A 13 -31.27 -30.36 12.17
C TRP A 13 -30.26 -29.55 12.99
N PHE A 14 -29.74 -30.13 14.07
CA PHE A 14 -28.74 -29.49 14.92
C PHE A 14 -27.37 -29.35 14.21
N VAL A 15 -26.97 -30.38 13.47
CA VAL A 15 -25.74 -30.33 12.65
C VAL A 15 -25.89 -29.32 11.51
N LEU A 16 -27.03 -29.27 10.85
CA LEU A 16 -27.26 -28.33 9.75
C LEU A 16 -27.31 -26.88 10.23
N SER A 17 -27.94 -26.59 11.37
CA SER A 17 -27.94 -25.23 11.95
C SER A 17 -26.57 -24.79 12.47
N LEU A 18 -25.76 -25.71 13.01
CA LEU A 18 -24.39 -25.41 13.42
C LEU A 18 -23.49 -25.12 12.22
N SER A 19 -23.66 -25.83 11.12
CA SER A 19 -22.91 -25.60 9.85
C SER A 19 -23.23 -24.24 9.24
N ILE A 20 -24.48 -23.79 9.30
CA ILE A 20 -24.91 -22.47 8.80
C ILE A 20 -24.35 -21.35 9.71
N ALA A 21 -24.33 -21.54 11.03
CA ALA A 21 -23.76 -20.58 11.97
C ALA A 21 -22.23 -20.41 11.83
N LEU A 22 -21.50 -21.48 11.46
CA LEU A 22 -20.07 -21.39 11.19
C LEU A 22 -19.76 -20.71 9.83
N SER A 23 -20.71 -20.66 8.91
CA SER A 23 -20.52 -20.01 7.59
C SER A 23 -20.71 -18.48 7.65
N TRP A 24 -21.19 -17.92 8.75
CA TRP A 24 -21.39 -16.47 8.93
C TRP A 24 -20.21 -15.76 9.60
N GLY A 25 -19.19 -16.49 9.93
CA GLY A 25 -18.03 -15.88 10.55
C GLY A 25 -16.84 -15.96 9.63
N MET A 26 -16.56 -14.89 8.92
CA MET A 26 -15.24 -14.40 8.51
C MET A 26 -15.32 -13.79 7.10
N SER A 27 -15.93 -12.62 7.02
CA SER A 27 -15.44 -11.68 6.03
C SER A 27 -14.07 -11.24 6.55
N GLY A 28 -13.04 -12.01 6.25
CA GLY A 28 -11.66 -11.56 6.41
C GLY A 28 -11.49 -10.35 5.52
N ARG A 29 -11.43 -9.18 6.12
CA ARG A 29 -11.00 -7.96 5.45
C ARG A 29 -9.47 -8.06 5.43
N ALA A 30 -8.94 -8.69 4.39
CA ALA A 30 -7.51 -8.64 4.15
C ALA A 30 -7.26 -7.38 3.32
N HIS A 31 -6.65 -6.37 3.92
CA HIS A 31 -6.10 -5.23 3.19
C HIS A 31 -4.70 -5.62 2.71
N GLU A 32 -4.66 -6.25 1.54
CA GLU A 32 -3.42 -6.69 0.92
C GLU A 32 -2.48 -5.48 0.73
N VAL A 33 -1.24 -5.63 1.18
CA VAL A 33 -0.19 -4.63 1.01
C VAL A 33 0.32 -4.71 -0.42
N ALA A 34 -0.07 -3.73 -1.25
CA ALA A 34 0.45 -3.63 -2.60
C ALA A 34 1.90 -3.10 -2.60
N PRO A 35 2.78 -3.63 -3.45
CA PRO A 35 4.12 -3.09 -3.60
C PRO A 35 4.09 -1.67 -4.21
N THR A 36 5.12 -0.88 -3.92
CA THR A 36 5.37 0.32 -4.72
C THR A 36 5.91 -0.10 -6.08
N ILE A 37 5.34 0.45 -7.14
CA ILE A 37 5.81 0.22 -8.52
C ILE A 37 6.43 1.52 -9.02
N ALA A 38 7.68 1.47 -9.47
CA ALA A 38 8.37 2.63 -10.02
C ALA A 38 8.76 2.39 -11.47
N ASP A 39 8.25 3.22 -12.34
CA ASP A 39 8.69 3.31 -13.74
C ASP A 39 9.62 4.52 -13.86
N PHE A 40 10.75 4.36 -14.52
CA PHE A 40 11.66 5.46 -14.73
C PHE A 40 12.15 5.55 -16.18
N THR A 41 12.40 6.77 -16.59
CA THR A 41 12.97 7.10 -17.90
C THR A 41 14.14 8.05 -17.71
N VAL A 42 15.13 7.94 -18.58
CA VAL A 42 16.24 8.90 -18.67
C VAL A 42 16.22 9.45 -20.09
N ASP A 43 16.08 10.75 -20.19
CA ASP A 43 16.11 11.47 -21.47
C ASP A 43 16.97 12.72 -21.33
N ASP A 44 17.96 12.85 -22.20
CA ASP A 44 18.91 13.98 -22.25
C ASP A 44 19.48 14.35 -20.86
N GLY A 45 19.94 13.34 -20.11
CA GLY A 45 20.54 13.53 -18.77
C GLY A 45 19.52 13.86 -17.66
N THR A 46 18.23 13.80 -17.96
CA THR A 46 17.17 14.01 -16.99
C THR A 46 16.52 12.67 -16.63
N LEU A 47 16.55 12.32 -15.34
CA LEU A 47 15.80 11.22 -14.77
C LEU A 47 14.37 11.69 -14.47
N SER A 48 13.39 10.91 -14.88
CA SER A 48 11.99 11.00 -14.41
C SER A 48 11.59 9.64 -13.86
N MET A 49 11.07 9.61 -12.62
CA MET A 49 10.58 8.40 -11.98
C MET A 49 9.14 8.62 -11.50
N VAL A 50 8.26 7.73 -11.92
CA VAL A 50 6.84 7.72 -11.54
C VAL A 50 6.61 6.55 -10.60
N MET A 51 6.25 6.83 -9.35
CA MET A 51 6.01 5.83 -8.32
C MET A 51 4.52 5.71 -8.03
N ARG A 52 3.93 4.55 -8.29
CA ARG A 52 2.58 4.20 -7.81
C ARG A 52 2.71 3.55 -6.43
N LEU A 53 2.12 4.17 -5.44
CA LEU A 53 2.29 3.80 -4.03
C LEU A 53 1.01 4.03 -3.22
N ASN A 54 0.98 3.47 -2.00
CA ASN A 54 -0.07 3.72 -1.03
C ASN A 54 0.33 4.89 -0.11
N ALA A 55 -0.03 6.12 -0.51
CA ALA A 55 0.34 7.33 0.22
C ALA A 55 -0.18 7.35 1.66
N GLU A 56 -1.35 6.78 1.91
CA GLU A 56 -1.94 6.72 3.24
C GLU A 56 -1.15 5.82 4.18
N ALA A 57 -0.65 4.68 3.69
CA ALA A 57 0.16 3.77 4.50
C ALA A 57 1.50 4.40 4.90
N PHE A 58 2.13 5.11 3.97
CA PHE A 58 3.36 5.88 4.27
C PHE A 58 3.09 6.99 5.29
N LEU A 59 2.00 7.75 5.14
CA LEU A 59 1.61 8.80 6.09
C LEU A 59 1.25 8.27 7.46
N ALA A 60 0.63 7.09 7.54
CA ALA A 60 0.32 6.43 8.80
C ALA A 60 1.57 5.95 9.54
N GLY A 61 2.70 5.84 8.83
CA GLY A 61 3.95 5.34 9.39
C GLY A 61 4.00 3.83 9.51
N ILE A 62 3.20 3.11 8.72
CA ILE A 62 3.17 1.65 8.71
C ILE A 62 4.52 1.12 8.19
N ASP A 63 5.13 0.19 8.93
CA ASP A 63 6.26 -0.59 8.44
C ASP A 63 5.71 -1.65 7.46
N LEU A 64 5.98 -1.42 6.16
CA LEU A 64 5.47 -2.27 5.08
C LEU A 64 6.40 -3.47 4.78
N ASP A 65 7.54 -3.59 5.44
CA ASP A 65 8.49 -4.68 5.19
C ASP A 65 7.93 -6.00 5.72
N GLY A 66 7.60 -6.91 4.79
CA GLY A 66 7.07 -8.24 5.13
C GLY A 66 5.64 -8.24 5.69
N LEU A 67 4.97 -7.09 5.69
CA LEU A 67 3.59 -6.98 6.14
C LEU A 67 2.63 -7.60 5.12
N GLY A 68 1.71 -8.44 5.59
CA GLY A 68 0.66 -9.05 4.76
C GLY A 68 -0.66 -8.29 4.77
N ASP A 69 -0.97 -7.62 5.89
CA ASP A 69 -2.23 -6.91 6.10
C ASP A 69 -2.00 -5.66 6.97
N THR A 70 -2.47 -4.50 6.54
CA THR A 70 -2.33 -3.23 7.27
C THR A 70 -3.20 -3.18 8.54
N ASP A 71 -4.25 -4.01 8.64
CA ASP A 71 -5.10 -4.10 9.84
C ASP A 71 -4.36 -4.75 11.02
N ASP A 72 -3.26 -5.45 10.79
CA ASP A 72 -2.45 -6.11 11.81
C ASP A 72 -1.47 -5.15 12.52
N THR A 73 -1.54 -3.84 12.23
CA THR A 73 -0.63 -2.84 12.78
C THR A 73 -1.31 -1.92 13.80
N ASP A 74 -0.52 -1.35 14.71
CA ASP A 74 -1.00 -0.35 15.68
C ASP A 74 -1.46 0.95 14.96
N GLU A 75 -0.96 1.20 13.76
CA GLU A 75 -1.25 2.35 12.91
C GLU A 75 -2.54 2.20 12.09
N GLY A 76 -3.19 1.04 12.09
CA GLY A 76 -4.37 0.73 11.29
C GLY A 76 -5.49 1.78 11.42
N ALA A 77 -5.76 2.27 12.65
CA ALA A 77 -6.77 3.31 12.85
C ALA A 77 -6.39 4.67 12.21
N ALA A 78 -5.11 5.02 12.21
CA ALA A 78 -4.60 6.23 11.55
C ALA A 78 -4.69 6.07 10.03
N TYR A 79 -4.35 4.91 9.52
CA TYR A 79 -4.48 4.55 8.11
C TYR A 79 -5.92 4.66 7.62
N ASP A 80 -6.88 4.09 8.36
CA ASP A 80 -8.31 4.18 8.03
C ASP A 80 -8.83 5.63 8.00
N ALA A 81 -8.34 6.48 8.89
CA ALA A 81 -8.69 7.90 8.89
C ALA A 81 -8.14 8.64 7.66
N LEU A 82 -6.92 8.31 7.21
CA LEU A 82 -6.30 8.90 6.03
C LEU A 82 -7.04 8.50 4.74
N ARG A 83 -7.54 7.27 4.66
CA ARG A 83 -8.32 6.77 3.51
C ARG A 83 -9.67 7.46 3.32
N GLN A 84 -10.17 8.19 4.33
CA GLN A 84 -11.39 8.99 4.23
C GLN A 84 -11.14 10.39 3.65
N LEU A 85 -9.88 10.78 3.45
CA LEU A 85 -9.55 12.09 2.89
C LEU A 85 -9.88 12.12 1.39
N ASP A 86 -10.36 13.26 0.93
CA ASP A 86 -10.40 13.57 -0.49
C ASP A 86 -8.98 13.77 -1.06
N ALA A 87 -8.88 13.93 -2.37
CA ALA A 87 -7.59 14.07 -3.05
C ALA A 87 -6.79 15.28 -2.52
N GLU A 88 -7.45 16.42 -2.34
CA GLU A 88 -6.82 17.66 -1.84
C GLU A 88 -6.33 17.49 -0.40
N GLY A 89 -7.13 16.86 0.46
CA GLY A 89 -6.76 16.61 1.85
C GLY A 89 -5.61 15.62 2.00
N LEU A 90 -5.51 14.61 1.12
CA LEU A 90 -4.39 13.68 1.09
C LEU A 90 -3.13 14.36 0.55
N GLU A 91 -3.23 15.10 -0.56
CA GLU A 91 -2.11 15.83 -1.14
C GLU A 91 -1.49 16.81 -0.15
N ALA A 92 -2.31 17.61 0.53
CA ALA A 92 -1.86 18.61 1.52
C ALA A 92 -1.05 17.99 2.68
N ARG A 93 -1.31 16.72 3.01
CA ARG A 93 -0.58 15.98 4.05
C ARG A 93 0.61 15.22 3.49
N PHE A 94 0.46 14.65 2.30
CA PHE A 94 1.47 13.77 1.73
C PHE A 94 2.70 14.55 1.21
N LEU A 95 2.52 15.67 0.52
CA LEU A 95 3.65 16.39 -0.07
C LEU A 95 4.71 16.84 0.95
N PRO A 96 4.37 17.43 2.13
CA PRO A 96 5.37 17.73 3.14
C PRO A 96 6.09 16.48 3.67
N PHE A 97 5.36 15.40 3.89
CA PHE A 97 5.94 14.12 4.30
C PHE A 97 6.85 13.55 3.23
N ALA A 98 6.40 13.55 1.97
CA ALA A 98 7.13 12.98 0.84
C ALA A 98 8.48 13.67 0.62
N ALA A 99 8.59 14.98 0.88
CA ALA A 99 9.84 15.71 0.79
C ALA A 99 10.90 15.16 1.77
N ASP A 100 10.51 14.90 3.02
CA ASP A 100 11.41 14.33 4.03
C ASP A 100 11.67 12.83 3.78
N TRP A 101 10.65 12.10 3.31
CA TRP A 101 10.78 10.69 3.00
C TRP A 101 11.67 10.45 1.78
N LEU A 102 11.54 11.29 0.74
CA LEU A 102 12.32 11.20 -0.49
C LEU A 102 13.83 11.36 -0.25
N ALA A 103 14.22 12.11 0.76
CA ALA A 103 15.62 12.22 1.18
C ALA A 103 16.23 10.88 1.65
N ARG A 104 15.40 9.87 1.94
CA ARG A 104 15.83 8.50 2.29
C ARG A 104 15.91 7.56 1.09
N VAL A 105 15.34 7.95 -0.05
CA VAL A 105 15.47 7.25 -1.33
C VAL A 105 16.80 7.67 -1.93
N GLY A 106 17.75 6.76 -1.98
CA GLY A 106 19.08 7.05 -2.54
C GLY A 106 19.11 6.80 -4.05
N VAL A 107 19.60 7.77 -4.79
CA VAL A 107 19.98 7.57 -6.19
C VAL A 107 21.44 8.00 -6.36
N GLU A 108 22.25 7.13 -6.92
CA GLU A 108 23.66 7.36 -7.22
C GLU A 108 23.92 7.09 -8.70
N ALA A 109 24.60 8.02 -9.37
CA ALA A 109 25.04 7.89 -10.76
C ALA A 109 26.36 8.66 -10.91
N ASP A 110 27.51 7.96 -10.81
CA ASP A 110 28.84 8.59 -10.70
C ASP A 110 28.95 9.59 -9.52
N GLY A 111 28.04 9.48 -8.53
CA GLY A 111 27.90 10.34 -7.36
C GLY A 111 26.44 10.45 -6.91
N PRO A 112 26.19 11.10 -5.77
CA PRO A 112 24.84 11.24 -5.23
C PRO A 112 23.99 12.14 -6.15
N VAL A 113 22.75 11.72 -6.40
CA VAL A 113 21.75 12.44 -7.21
C VAL A 113 20.64 12.93 -6.29
N THR A 114 20.30 14.20 -6.39
CA THR A 114 19.19 14.79 -5.60
C THR A 114 17.89 14.63 -6.37
N LEU A 115 16.92 13.96 -5.75
CA LEU A 115 15.57 13.83 -6.27
C LEU A 115 14.71 15.01 -5.86
N GLU A 116 13.88 15.49 -6.79
CA GLU A 116 12.92 16.58 -6.57
C GLU A 116 11.51 16.10 -6.93
N ILE A 117 10.50 16.45 -6.12
CA ILE A 117 9.11 16.17 -6.44
C ILE A 117 8.67 17.10 -7.55
N THR A 118 8.20 16.52 -8.66
CA THR A 118 7.71 17.25 -9.83
C THR A 118 6.21 17.12 -10.03
N GLY A 119 5.56 16.17 -9.36
CA GLY A 119 4.11 15.99 -9.38
C GLY A 119 3.62 14.99 -8.34
N PHE A 120 2.34 15.12 -8.01
CA PHE A 120 1.63 14.15 -7.18
C PHE A 120 0.17 14.09 -7.63
N ASP A 121 -0.36 12.88 -7.75
CA ASP A 121 -1.76 12.59 -7.92
C ASP A 121 -2.20 11.65 -6.79
N ALA A 122 -3.10 12.11 -5.96
CA ALA A 122 -3.64 11.33 -4.85
C ALA A 122 -4.45 10.10 -5.31
N GLY A 123 -4.86 10.10 -6.58
CA GLY A 123 -5.82 9.13 -7.10
C GLY A 123 -7.26 9.40 -6.63
N GLU A 124 -8.21 8.77 -7.29
CA GLU A 124 -9.61 8.89 -6.91
C GLU A 124 -9.90 8.14 -5.60
N MET A 125 -10.69 8.77 -4.73
CA MET A 125 -11.24 8.10 -3.55
C MET A 125 -12.33 7.11 -4.01
N GLY A 126 -11.95 5.85 -4.11
CA GLY A 126 -12.85 4.75 -4.44
C GLY A 126 -13.56 4.20 -3.20
N ASP A 127 -13.75 2.89 -3.15
CA ASP A 127 -14.24 2.20 -1.96
C ASP A 127 -13.14 2.22 -0.88
N PRO A 128 -13.39 2.79 0.31
CA PRO A 128 -12.39 2.88 1.38
C PRO A 128 -11.88 1.52 1.90
N ARG A 129 -12.48 0.42 1.46
CA ARG A 129 -11.99 -0.94 1.78
C ARG A 129 -10.78 -1.35 0.94
N PHE A 130 -10.46 -0.61 -0.12
CA PHE A 130 -9.30 -0.88 -0.96
C PHE A 130 -8.30 0.27 -0.84
N ALA A 131 -7.01 -0.07 -0.88
CA ALA A 131 -5.95 0.93 -0.93
C ALA A 131 -6.11 1.80 -2.18
N ARG A 132 -5.97 3.10 -2.02
CA ARG A 132 -5.87 4.04 -3.13
C ARG A 132 -4.48 3.91 -3.74
N SER A 133 -4.40 3.93 -5.06
CA SER A 133 -3.13 4.02 -5.77
C SER A 133 -2.85 5.50 -6.04
N SER A 134 -1.92 6.08 -5.28
CA SER A 134 -1.43 7.43 -5.55
C SER A 134 -0.19 7.39 -6.44
N GLU A 135 0.05 8.46 -7.19
CA GLU A 135 1.19 8.59 -8.07
C GLU A 135 2.08 9.75 -7.63
N LEU A 136 3.33 9.46 -7.32
CA LEU A 136 4.36 10.45 -7.00
C LEU A 136 5.36 10.51 -8.16
N VAL A 137 5.53 11.69 -8.74
CA VAL A 137 6.48 11.93 -9.83
C VAL A 137 7.68 12.69 -9.27
N VAL A 138 8.85 12.14 -9.49
CA VAL A 138 10.11 12.77 -9.09
C VAL A 138 11.05 12.88 -10.29
N GLY A 139 11.86 13.92 -10.28
CA GLY A 139 12.86 14.17 -11.29
C GLY A 139 14.24 14.40 -10.69
N ALA A 140 15.27 14.25 -11.52
CA ALA A 140 16.63 14.60 -11.17
C ALA A 140 17.46 14.88 -12.43
N THR A 141 18.51 15.69 -12.30
CA THR A 141 19.55 15.82 -13.30
C THR A 141 20.67 14.83 -12.99
N LEU A 142 21.02 14.02 -13.95
CA LEU A 142 22.12 13.06 -13.86
C LEU A 142 23.44 13.72 -14.26
N PRO A 143 24.57 13.27 -13.72
CA PRO A 143 25.88 13.69 -14.18
C PRO A 143 26.10 13.35 -15.65
N ASP A 144 26.86 14.21 -16.34
CA ASP A 144 27.19 14.00 -17.75
C ASP A 144 27.91 12.66 -17.97
N GLY A 145 27.37 11.85 -18.88
CA GLY A 145 27.94 10.57 -19.24
C GLY A 145 27.69 9.42 -18.28
N ALA A 146 26.83 9.60 -17.27
CA ALA A 146 26.42 8.52 -16.37
C ALA A 146 25.88 7.32 -17.16
N GLN A 147 26.43 6.11 -16.88
CA GLN A 147 26.07 4.87 -17.56
C GLN A 147 25.37 3.86 -16.65
N GLU A 148 25.55 4.05 -15.36
CA GLU A 148 24.93 3.20 -14.31
C GLU A 148 24.21 4.09 -13.31
N MET A 149 23.12 3.57 -12.79
CA MET A 149 22.37 4.18 -11.72
C MET A 149 22.06 3.13 -10.65
N VAL A 150 22.30 3.47 -9.40
CA VAL A 150 21.96 2.64 -8.24
C VAL A 150 20.83 3.30 -7.49
N LEU A 151 19.75 2.56 -7.31
CA LEU A 151 18.62 2.99 -6.50
C LEU A 151 18.66 2.27 -5.14
N SER A 152 18.64 3.02 -4.06
CA SER A 152 18.53 2.51 -2.68
C SER A 152 17.13 2.78 -2.15
N TRP A 153 16.44 1.73 -1.72
CA TRP A 153 15.08 1.81 -1.21
C TRP A 153 15.06 1.82 0.32
N PRO A 154 14.28 2.71 0.97
CA PRO A 154 14.28 2.83 2.42
C PRO A 154 13.70 1.59 3.13
N VAL A 155 14.31 1.22 4.25
CA VAL A 155 13.75 0.21 5.17
C VAL A 155 12.40 0.69 5.69
N GLY A 156 11.44 -0.22 5.80
CA GLY A 156 10.06 0.06 6.20
C GLY A 156 9.16 0.52 5.06
N ALA A 157 9.70 0.70 3.86
CA ALA A 157 8.93 1.16 2.69
C ALA A 157 8.32 0.03 1.86
N GLY A 158 8.45 -1.22 2.31
CA GLY A 158 7.91 -2.40 1.63
C GLY A 158 8.64 -2.75 0.33
N THR A 159 8.01 -3.60 -0.46
CA THR A 159 8.58 -4.07 -1.73
C THR A 159 8.52 -2.99 -2.79
N LEU A 160 9.65 -2.78 -3.49
CA LEU A 160 9.74 -1.98 -4.70
C LEU A 160 9.82 -2.91 -5.93
N VAL A 161 9.01 -2.60 -6.94
CA VAL A 161 9.04 -3.24 -8.28
C VAL A 161 9.46 -2.18 -9.30
N LEU A 162 10.45 -2.51 -10.12
CA LEU A 162 11.00 -1.66 -11.19
C LEU A 162 10.63 -2.22 -12.56
#